data_8146a4f2b08ebbd04a50710ecd9aa120
#
_entry.id   8146a4f2b08ebbd04a50710ecd9aa120
#
_cell.length_a   1.000
_cell.length_b   1.000
_cell.length_c   1.000
_cell.angle_alpha   90.00
_cell.angle_beta   90.00
_cell.angle_gamma   90.00
#
_symmetry.space_group_name_H-M   'P 1'
#
loop_
_entity.id
_entity.type
_entity.pdbx_description
1 polymer ?
#
loop_
_entity_poly.entity_id
_entity_poly.type
_entity_poly.pdbx_seq_one_letter_code
_entity_poly.pdbx_strand_id
1 'polypeptide(L)' 'MEDFRIKYRKLGREKARGLYHEDGLIEIDPRLPAKEHLEVAIHEYLHHEFKHWEESHVEEYGRKISDFLWILGYRRVNLE' A
#
# COMPACT_ATOMS: atom_id res chain seq x y z
N MET A 1 11.30 16.27 -0.30
CA MET A 1 10.73 15.95 1.04
C MET A 1 9.40 15.23 0.87
N GLU A 2 9.22 14.15 1.62
CA GLU A 2 8.02 13.35 1.50
C GLU A 2 6.89 13.98 2.30
N ASP A 3 5.68 13.89 1.76
CA ASP A 3 4.49 14.39 2.42
C ASP A 3 3.62 13.26 2.96
N PHE A 4 4.23 12.08 3.14
CA PHE A 4 3.55 10.93 3.71
C PHE A 4 4.43 10.27 4.77
N ARG A 5 3.81 9.45 5.61
CA ARG A 5 4.50 8.67 6.64
C ARG A 5 4.00 7.23 6.57
N ILE A 6 4.88 6.28 6.80
CA ILE A 6 4.53 4.86 6.78
C ILE A 6 4.69 4.29 8.18
N LYS A 7 3.66 3.59 8.64
CA LYS A 7 3.69 2.93 9.93
C LYS A 7 3.16 1.50 9.78
N TYR A 8 3.87 0.56 10.38
CA TYR A 8 3.43 -0.83 10.39
C TYR A 8 2.71 -1.13 11.70
N ARG A 9 1.53 -1.69 11.59
CA ARG A 9 0.76 -2.09 12.76
C ARG A 9 -0.25 -3.15 12.37
N LYS A 10 -0.52 -4.08 13.29
CA LYS A 10 -1.50 -5.14 13.02
C LYS A 10 -2.88 -4.54 12.87
N LEU A 11 -3.54 -4.85 11.75
CA LEU A 11 -4.82 -4.27 11.38
C LEU A 11 -5.97 -5.28 11.41
N GLY A 12 -5.79 -6.37 12.15
CA GLY A 12 -6.81 -7.42 12.21
C GLY A 12 -8.15 -6.95 12.73
N ARG A 13 -8.15 -6.04 13.68
CA ARG A 13 -9.40 -5.51 14.25
C ARG A 13 -10.16 -4.65 13.26
N GLU A 14 -9.45 -3.94 12.42
CA GLU A 14 -10.03 -3.09 11.39
C GLU A 14 -10.45 -3.89 10.16
N LYS A 15 -10.10 -5.17 10.12
CA LYS A 15 -10.37 -6.04 8.97
C LYS A 15 -9.82 -5.45 7.68
N ALA A 16 -8.66 -4.80 7.79
CA ALA A 16 -7.99 -4.16 6.67
C ALA A 16 -6.56 -4.64 6.58
N ARG A 17 -6.00 -4.59 5.37
CA ARG A 17 -4.59 -4.91 5.15
C ARG A 17 -3.73 -3.65 5.18
N GLY A 18 -4.32 -2.52 4.82
CA GLY A 18 -3.69 -1.22 4.89
C GLY A 18 -4.74 -0.15 5.07
N LEU A 19 -4.32 1.02 5.53
CA LEU A 19 -5.20 2.16 5.72
C LEU A 19 -4.46 3.43 5.31
N TYR A 20 -5.17 4.31 4.63
CA TYR A 20 -4.67 5.65 4.33
C TYR A 20 -5.46 6.68 5.13
N HIS A 21 -4.73 7.60 5.76
CA HIS A 21 -5.32 8.71 6.51
C HIS A 21 -5.04 10.02 5.79
N GLU A 22 -6.01 10.91 5.80
CA GLU A 22 -5.93 12.15 5.03
C GLU A 22 -4.72 13.03 5.35
N ASP A 23 -4.16 12.87 6.54
CA ASP A 23 -2.97 13.64 6.93
C ASP A 23 -1.67 13.05 6.37
N GLY A 24 -1.76 12.03 5.53
CA GLY A 24 -0.60 11.44 4.90
C GLY A 24 -0.06 10.20 5.59
N LEU A 25 -0.72 9.74 6.65
CA LEU A 25 -0.28 8.51 7.31
C LEU A 25 -0.80 7.29 6.56
N ILE A 26 0.12 6.40 6.21
CA ILE A 26 -0.19 5.12 5.59
C ILE A 26 0.17 4.02 6.59
N GLU A 27 -0.83 3.22 6.97
CA GLU A 27 -0.59 2.09 7.86
C GLU A 27 -0.70 0.80 7.07
N ILE A 28 0.23 -0.12 7.32
CA ILE A 28 0.28 -1.41 6.61
C ILE A 28 0.42 -2.51 7.65
N ASP A 29 -0.34 -3.59 7.47
CA ASP A 29 -0.23 -4.74 8.35
C ASP A 29 1.12 -5.43 8.08
N PRO A 30 1.97 -5.61 9.11
CA PRO A 30 3.31 -6.18 8.91
C PRO A 30 3.31 -7.67 8.58
N ARG A 31 2.17 -8.34 8.69
CA ARG A 31 2.07 -9.79 8.49
C ARG A 31 1.78 -10.19 7.05
N LEU A 32 1.65 -9.22 6.14
CA LEU A 32 1.30 -9.51 4.75
C LEU A 32 2.43 -10.24 4.03
N PRO A 33 2.11 -11.27 3.23
CA PRO A 33 3.10 -11.84 2.32
C PRO A 33 3.64 -10.80 1.36
N ALA A 34 4.81 -11.07 0.79
CA ALA A 34 5.53 -10.07 -0.02
C ALA A 34 4.70 -9.49 -1.15
N LYS A 35 3.97 -10.32 -1.90
CA LYS A 35 3.17 -9.82 -3.03
C LYS A 35 2.02 -8.95 -2.55
N GLU A 36 1.34 -9.39 -1.50
CA GLU A 36 0.26 -8.59 -0.93
C GLU A 36 0.76 -7.28 -0.33
N HIS A 37 1.94 -7.33 0.30
CA HIS A 37 2.55 -6.12 0.85
C HIS A 37 2.75 -5.08 -0.27
N LEU A 38 3.33 -5.51 -1.39
CA LEU A 38 3.56 -4.61 -2.52
C LEU A 38 2.25 -4.01 -3.02
N GLU A 39 1.23 -4.85 -3.20
CA GLU A 39 -0.06 -4.41 -3.70
C GLU A 39 -0.72 -3.41 -2.74
N VAL A 40 -0.71 -3.72 -1.45
CA VAL A 40 -1.32 -2.85 -0.44
C VAL A 40 -0.57 -1.53 -0.32
N ALA A 41 0.76 -1.58 -0.34
CA ALA A 41 1.56 -0.37 -0.25
C ALA A 41 1.26 0.59 -1.40
N ILE A 42 1.18 0.06 -2.62
CA ILE A 42 0.85 0.87 -3.79
C ILE A 42 -0.57 1.40 -3.70
N HIS A 43 -1.51 0.54 -3.28
CA HIS A 43 -2.91 0.92 -3.14
C HIS A 43 -3.06 2.14 -2.22
N GLU A 44 -2.46 2.09 -1.04
CA GLU A 44 -2.59 3.20 -0.10
C GLU A 44 -1.85 4.45 -0.58
N TYR A 45 -0.70 4.26 -1.25
CA TYR A 45 0.00 5.39 -1.83
C TYR A 45 -0.82 6.08 -2.92
N LEU A 46 -1.54 5.31 -3.74
CA LEU A 46 -2.40 5.89 -4.77
C LEU A 46 -3.53 6.70 -4.17
N HIS A 47 -4.08 6.28 -3.02
CA HIS A 47 -5.06 7.11 -2.31
C HIS A 47 -4.47 8.44 -1.90
N HIS A 48 -3.21 8.43 -1.49
CA HIS A 48 -2.51 9.67 -1.11
C HIS A 48 -2.28 10.58 -2.30
N GLU A 49 -1.81 10.00 -3.41
CA GLU A 49 -1.41 10.77 -4.58
C GLU A 49 -2.61 11.27 -5.38
N PHE A 50 -3.64 10.43 -5.50
CA PHE A 50 -4.81 10.71 -6.34
C PHE A 50 -6.08 10.69 -5.49
N LYS A 51 -6.24 11.71 -4.68
CA LYS A 51 -7.33 11.77 -3.69
C LYS A 51 -8.73 11.80 -4.31
N HIS A 52 -8.83 12.12 -5.60
CA HIS A 52 -10.10 12.16 -6.30
C HIS A 52 -10.48 10.84 -6.97
N TRP A 53 -9.56 9.89 -6.98
CA TRP A 53 -9.83 8.61 -7.62
C TRP A 53 -10.81 7.80 -6.80
N GLU A 54 -11.74 7.15 -7.48
CA GLU A 54 -12.65 6.21 -6.84
C GLU A 54 -11.89 4.97 -6.40
N GLU A 55 -12.43 4.30 -5.39
CA GLU A 55 -11.81 3.08 -4.86
C GLU A 55 -11.57 2.04 -5.94
N SER A 56 -12.51 1.89 -6.89
CA SER A 56 -12.35 0.94 -7.98
C SER A 56 -11.15 1.25 -8.87
N HIS A 57 -10.87 2.53 -9.10
CA HIS A 57 -9.70 2.94 -9.88
C HIS A 57 -8.40 2.64 -9.11
N VAL A 58 -8.39 2.97 -7.83
CA VAL A 58 -7.23 2.72 -7.00
C VAL A 58 -6.93 1.21 -6.95
N GLU A 59 -7.97 0.42 -6.77
CA GLU A 59 -7.82 -1.04 -6.71
C GLU A 59 -7.28 -1.60 -8.02
N GLU A 60 -7.84 -1.17 -9.14
CA GLU A 60 -7.41 -1.64 -10.45
C GLU A 60 -5.95 -1.28 -10.75
N TYR A 61 -5.60 0.00 -10.60
CA TYR A 61 -4.26 0.44 -10.95
C TYR A 61 -3.22 0.00 -9.93
N GLY A 62 -3.62 -0.08 -8.67
CA GLY A 62 -2.74 -0.64 -7.65
C GLY A 62 -2.33 -2.07 -7.96
N ARG A 63 -3.31 -2.89 -8.38
CA ARG A 63 -3.04 -4.26 -8.78
C ARG A 63 -2.16 -4.32 -10.03
N LYS A 64 -2.47 -3.53 -11.05
CA LYS A 64 -1.71 -3.54 -12.31
C LYS A 64 -0.26 -3.11 -12.08
N ILE A 65 -0.05 -2.06 -11.32
CA ILE A 65 1.29 -1.56 -11.03
C ILE A 65 2.08 -2.59 -10.22
N SER A 66 1.45 -3.17 -9.20
CA SER A 66 2.14 -4.15 -8.37
C SER A 66 2.46 -5.42 -9.16
N ASP A 67 1.57 -5.85 -10.05
CA ASP A 67 1.83 -7.00 -10.90
C ASP A 67 3.02 -6.73 -11.82
N PHE A 68 3.07 -5.55 -12.42
CA PHE A 68 4.17 -5.17 -13.30
C PHE A 68 5.50 -5.20 -12.55
N LEU A 69 5.54 -4.60 -11.37
CA LEU A 69 6.77 -4.57 -10.58
C LEU A 69 7.17 -5.95 -10.11
N TRP A 70 6.19 -6.78 -9.75
CA TRP A 70 6.46 -8.15 -9.33
C TRP A 70 7.07 -8.97 -10.45
N ILE A 71 6.53 -8.84 -11.67
CA ILE A 71 7.05 -9.53 -12.84
C ILE A 71 8.48 -9.10 -13.14
N LEU A 72 8.78 -7.82 -12.94
CA LEU A 72 10.14 -7.31 -13.10
C LEU A 72 11.10 -7.81 -12.03
N GLY A 73 10.60 -8.41 -10.97
CA GLY A 73 11.44 -8.96 -9.92
C GLY A 73 11.65 -8.07 -8.71
N TYR A 74 10.90 -6.97 -8.61
CA TYR A 74 11.03 -6.13 -7.42
C TYR A 74 10.47 -6.82 -6.19
N ARG A 75 11.25 -6.82 -5.15
CA ARG A 75 10.93 -7.48 -3.89
C ARG A 75 11.32 -6.60 -2.73
N ARG A 76 10.52 -6.64 -1.68
CA ARG A 76 10.87 -5.93 -0.47
C ARG A 76 12.09 -6.55 0.18
N VAL A 77 13.03 -5.70 0.57
CA VAL A 77 14.20 -6.12 1.35
C VAL A 77 13.90 -5.82 2.81
N ASN A 78 14.08 -6.83 3.67
CA ASN A 78 13.93 -6.61 5.11
C ASN A 78 15.16 -5.90 5.62
N LEU A 79 14.93 -4.70 6.16
CA LEU A 79 15.98 -3.90 6.78
C LEU A 79 15.88 -4.12 8.29
N GLU A 80 16.75 -4.94 8.78
CA GLU A 80 16.79 -5.26 10.20
C GLU A 80 17.81 -4.43 10.92
#